data_0ed106f827c4cb102cc2741c60b5bdcc
#
_entry.id   0ed106f827c4cb102cc2741c60b5bdcc
#
_cell.length_a   1.000
_cell.length_b   1.000
_cell.length_c   1.000
_cell.angle_alpha   90.00
_cell.angle_beta   90.00
_cell.angle_gamma   90.00
#
_symmetry.space_group_name_H-M   'P 1'
#
loop_
_entity.id
_entity.type
_entity.pdbx_description
1 polymer ?
#
loop_
_entity_poly.entity_id
_entity_poly.type
_entity_poly.pdbx_seq_one_letter_code
_entity_poly.pdbx_strand_id
1 'polypeptide(L)'
;MSRRLSRGKEDHVKRTLCLGVLLAALVGATVWATGTVPTGDVVLTISGPMILMNRWDAAAGAGVCDFDMDMLKAVPVTTYTVTDPWLGEKTYTGVRLSDLLKWIAVDQYAVKVVIVCSDAAEFVIQIKDAAQYPIMIAYASNSKVIKAGSGGPLKVVYPYQIEGVEALYGPDNWAWYVVGIRVEY
;
A
#
# COMPACT_ATOMS: atom_id res chain seq x y z
N MET A 1 8.10 -33.92 94.02
CA MET A 1 9.39 -34.19 93.30
C MET A 1 9.20 -34.05 91.77
N SER A 2 9.83 -33.01 91.21
CA SER A 2 10.40 -32.92 89.81
C SER A 2 9.43 -33.19 88.67
N ARG A 3 9.36 -32.43 87.68
CA ARG A 3 10.05 -31.53 86.79
C ARG A 3 9.09 -31.02 85.68
N ARG A 4 9.00 -29.77 85.57
CA ARG A 4 9.13 -28.96 84.33
C ARG A 4 9.23 -29.69 83.00
N LEU A 5 8.41 -29.27 82.13
CA LEU A 5 8.89 -28.88 80.80
C LEU A 5 7.87 -27.94 80.15
N SER A 6 8.36 -26.79 79.85
CA SER A 6 7.73 -25.74 79.03
C SER A 6 7.60 -26.19 77.58
N ARG A 7 6.47 -25.94 76.97
CA ARG A 7 6.37 -26.10 75.54
C ARG A 7 5.91 -24.77 74.94
N GLY A 8 6.80 -24.23 74.18
CA GLY A 8 6.66 -22.95 73.55
C GLY A 8 5.46 -22.88 72.63
N LYS A 9 4.91 -21.76 72.67
CA LYS A 9 3.86 -21.29 71.80
C LYS A 9 4.49 -21.00 70.45
N GLU A 10 4.27 -21.87 69.46
CA GLU A 10 4.58 -21.54 68.08
C GLU A 10 3.38 -20.81 67.48
N ASP A 11 3.57 -19.50 67.31
CA ASP A 11 2.63 -18.65 66.63
C ASP A 11 2.75 -18.92 65.11
N HIS A 12 1.82 -19.73 64.62
CA HIS A 12 1.62 -19.87 63.17
C HIS A 12 0.96 -18.60 62.65
N VAL A 13 1.79 -17.66 62.23
CA VAL A 13 1.37 -16.54 61.39
C VAL A 13 0.92 -17.12 60.04
N LYS A 14 -0.37 -17.32 59.90
CA LYS A 14 -0.98 -17.63 58.63
C LYS A 14 -0.85 -16.40 57.72
N ARG A 15 0.18 -16.39 56.88
CA ARG A 15 0.29 -15.47 55.76
C ARG A 15 -0.78 -15.84 54.75
N THR A 16 -1.88 -15.16 54.81
CA THR A 16 -2.88 -15.15 53.74
C THR A 16 -2.30 -14.44 52.56
N LEU A 17 -1.81 -15.22 51.58
CA LEU A 17 -1.39 -14.70 50.30
C LEU A 17 -2.65 -14.31 49.54
N CYS A 18 -3.02 -13.01 49.56
CA CYS A 18 -3.99 -12.47 48.63
C CYS A 18 -3.35 -12.48 47.23
N LEU A 19 -3.70 -13.51 46.46
CA LEU A 19 -3.41 -13.53 45.03
C LEU A 19 -4.34 -12.53 44.37
N GLY A 20 -3.87 -11.30 44.24
CA GLY A 20 -4.52 -10.28 43.41
C GLY A 20 -4.37 -10.70 41.96
N VAL A 21 -5.44 -11.24 41.39
CA VAL A 21 -5.53 -11.43 39.93
C VAL A 21 -5.63 -10.05 39.31
N LEU A 22 -4.50 -9.51 38.85
CA LEU A 22 -4.46 -8.34 38.01
C LEU A 22 -5.02 -8.78 36.64
N LEU A 23 -6.32 -8.54 36.43
CA LEU A 23 -6.93 -8.65 35.11
C LEU A 23 -6.40 -7.46 34.31
N ALA A 24 -5.27 -7.66 33.65
CA ALA A 24 -4.79 -6.74 32.62
C ALA A 24 -5.79 -6.81 31.47
N ALA A 25 -6.71 -5.83 31.43
CA ALA A 25 -7.51 -5.57 30.25
C ALA A 25 -6.53 -5.24 29.11
N LEU A 26 -6.22 -6.25 28.29
CA LEU A 26 -5.62 -6.04 26.96
C LEU A 26 -6.68 -5.28 26.15
N VAL A 27 -6.66 -3.95 26.26
CA VAL A 27 -7.22 -3.10 25.23
C VAL A 27 -6.37 -3.41 24.01
N GLY A 28 -6.90 -4.26 23.14
CA GLY A 28 -6.31 -4.54 21.83
C GLY A 28 -6.31 -3.24 21.04
N ALA A 29 -5.28 -2.43 21.23
CA ALA A 29 -4.94 -1.41 20.26
C ALA A 29 -4.61 -2.19 18.99
N THR A 30 -5.52 -2.20 18.03
CA THR A 30 -5.22 -2.58 16.67
C THR A 30 -4.12 -1.64 16.21
N VAL A 31 -2.88 -2.11 16.28
CA VAL A 31 -1.73 -1.39 15.72
C VAL A 31 -1.93 -1.47 14.20
N TRP A 32 -2.48 -0.42 13.64
CA TRP A 32 -2.46 -0.24 12.20
C TRP A 32 -1.00 -0.15 11.80
N ALA A 33 -0.58 -0.98 10.85
CA ALA A 33 0.75 -0.85 10.27
C ALA A 33 0.77 0.50 9.53
N THR A 34 1.34 1.53 10.18
CA THR A 34 1.45 2.86 9.58
C THR A 34 2.61 2.83 8.59
N GLY A 35 2.29 3.06 7.31
CA GLY A 35 3.28 3.31 6.28
C GLY A 35 4.06 4.62 6.54
N THR A 36 5.14 4.81 5.83
CA THR A 36 5.86 6.10 5.81
C THR A 36 4.91 7.21 5.38
N VAL A 37 4.92 8.33 6.11
CA VAL A 37 4.09 9.49 5.77
C VAL A 37 4.80 10.31 4.69
N PRO A 38 4.09 10.81 3.66
CA PRO A 38 4.67 11.70 2.66
C PRO A 38 5.27 12.96 3.29
N THR A 39 6.42 13.38 2.80
CA THR A 39 7.08 14.65 3.20
C THR A 39 6.97 15.72 2.13
N GLY A 40 6.63 15.34 0.91
CA GLY A 40 6.37 16.21 -0.23
C GLY A 40 4.89 16.20 -0.64
N ASP A 41 4.60 16.83 -1.79
CA ASP A 41 3.27 16.84 -2.37
C ASP A 41 2.82 15.42 -2.73
N VAL A 42 1.60 15.06 -2.34
CA VAL A 42 1.00 13.76 -2.68
C VAL A 42 0.75 13.71 -4.18
N VAL A 43 1.34 12.72 -4.85
CA VAL A 43 1.18 12.49 -6.30
C VAL A 43 0.30 11.29 -6.60
N LEU A 44 0.09 10.38 -5.64
CA LEU A 44 -0.74 9.19 -5.78
C LEU A 44 -1.40 8.84 -4.45
N THR A 45 -2.70 8.60 -4.47
CA THR A 45 -3.44 8.05 -3.33
C THR A 45 -3.95 6.65 -3.67
N ILE A 46 -3.65 5.65 -2.83
CA ILE A 46 -4.17 4.29 -2.99
C ILE A 46 -5.19 4.03 -1.90
N SER A 47 -6.36 3.52 -2.29
CA SER A 47 -7.47 3.18 -1.40
C SER A 47 -7.95 1.74 -1.63
N GLY A 48 -8.73 1.21 -0.68
CA GLY A 48 -9.30 -0.14 -0.75
C GLY A 48 -8.61 -1.14 0.17
N PRO A 49 -8.78 -2.45 -0.06
CA PRO A 49 -8.30 -3.49 0.84
C PRO A 49 -6.77 -3.65 0.78
N MET A 50 -6.07 -3.10 1.78
CA MET A 50 -4.61 -3.16 1.96
C MET A 50 -4.24 -3.09 3.44
N ILE A 51 -3.00 -3.46 3.77
CA ILE A 51 -2.49 -3.45 5.15
C ILE A 51 -1.79 -2.13 5.48
N LEU A 52 -0.92 -1.63 4.59
CA LEU A 52 -0.16 -0.41 4.84
C LEU A 52 -0.98 0.83 4.47
N MET A 53 -1.27 1.62 5.49
CA MET A 53 -1.98 2.89 5.38
C MET A 53 -1.20 3.96 6.12
N ASN A 54 -1.19 5.19 5.62
CA ASN A 54 -0.49 6.31 6.26
C ASN A 54 -1.40 7.52 6.53
N ARG A 55 -2.65 7.46 6.08
CA ARG A 55 -3.67 8.47 6.36
C ARG A 55 -5.05 7.84 6.50
N TRP A 56 -5.87 8.40 7.38
CA TRP A 56 -7.31 8.10 7.46
C TRP A 56 -8.09 9.10 6.60
N ASP A 57 -8.87 8.60 5.65
CA ASP A 57 -9.78 9.41 4.87
C ASP A 57 -11.16 9.44 5.51
N ALA A 58 -11.49 10.57 6.15
CA ALA A 58 -12.74 10.71 6.89
C ALA A 58 -13.98 10.73 5.97
N ALA A 59 -13.84 11.17 4.73
CA ALA A 59 -14.94 11.20 3.76
C ALA A 59 -15.26 9.80 3.23
N ALA A 60 -14.24 8.99 2.99
CA ALA A 60 -14.39 7.59 2.59
C ALA A 60 -14.63 6.65 3.78
N GLY A 61 -14.35 7.09 5.02
CA GLY A 61 -14.40 6.25 6.23
C GLY A 61 -13.40 5.10 6.19
N ALA A 62 -12.26 5.27 5.53
CA ALA A 62 -11.29 4.23 5.26
C ALA A 62 -9.84 4.74 5.35
N GLY A 63 -8.92 3.81 5.61
CA GLY A 63 -7.49 4.09 5.51
C GLY A 63 -7.05 4.15 4.05
N VAL A 64 -6.11 5.04 3.75
CA VAL A 64 -5.49 5.20 2.43
C VAL A 64 -3.97 5.24 2.57
N CYS A 65 -3.28 4.95 1.48
CA CYS A 65 -1.84 5.11 1.39
C CYS A 65 -1.51 6.19 0.37
N ASP A 66 -1.05 7.33 0.87
CA ASP A 66 -0.60 8.46 0.07
C ASP A 66 0.89 8.31 -0.25
N PHE A 67 1.28 8.61 -1.47
CA PHE A 67 2.65 8.62 -1.94
C PHE A 67 3.01 10.02 -2.43
N ASP A 68 4.14 10.54 -1.96
CA ASP A 68 4.87 11.58 -2.68
C ASP A 68 5.81 10.94 -3.71
N MET A 69 6.50 11.77 -4.49
CA MET A 69 7.38 11.28 -5.53
C MET A 69 8.59 10.49 -4.99
N ASP A 70 9.09 10.83 -3.81
CA ASP A 70 10.25 10.16 -3.21
C ASP A 70 9.87 8.79 -2.67
N MET A 71 8.69 8.66 -2.07
CA MET A 71 8.12 7.36 -1.67
C MET A 71 7.88 6.48 -2.89
N LEU A 72 7.35 7.04 -3.98
CA LEU A 72 7.11 6.26 -5.21
C LEU A 72 8.42 5.75 -5.80
N LYS A 73 9.48 6.56 -5.79
CA LYS A 73 10.83 6.15 -6.26
C LYS A 73 11.53 5.16 -5.33
N ALA A 74 11.09 5.00 -4.07
CA ALA A 74 11.61 3.99 -3.16
C ALA A 74 11.08 2.57 -3.48
N VAL A 75 9.96 2.46 -4.20
CA VAL A 75 9.49 1.19 -4.80
C VAL A 75 10.46 0.76 -5.91
N PRO A 76 10.68 -0.54 -6.16
CA PRO A 76 11.59 -0.98 -7.22
C PRO A 76 11.32 -0.32 -8.57
N VAL A 77 12.32 0.39 -9.08
CA VAL A 77 12.23 1.16 -10.34
C VAL A 77 12.37 0.23 -11.54
N THR A 78 11.58 0.48 -12.55
CA THR A 78 11.60 -0.23 -13.85
C THR A 78 11.70 0.78 -14.98
N THR A 79 12.45 0.42 -16.02
CA THR A 79 12.57 1.22 -17.25
C THR A 79 12.45 0.29 -18.45
N TYR A 80 11.62 0.65 -19.43
CA TYR A 80 11.56 -0.01 -20.72
C TYR A 80 11.13 0.94 -21.83
N THR A 81 11.47 0.58 -23.07
CA THR A 81 11.04 1.29 -24.28
C THR A 81 9.81 0.60 -24.87
N VAL A 82 8.84 1.38 -25.30
CA VAL A 82 7.60 0.89 -25.91
C VAL A 82 7.11 1.90 -26.96
N THR A 83 6.37 1.43 -27.96
CA THR A 83 5.61 2.30 -28.85
C THR A 83 4.35 2.79 -28.13
N ASP A 84 4.38 4.03 -27.67
CA ASP A 84 3.20 4.72 -27.13
C ASP A 84 2.23 5.00 -28.27
N PRO A 85 0.93 4.64 -28.15
CA PRO A 85 -0.03 4.79 -29.24
C PRO A 85 -0.20 6.23 -29.74
N TRP A 86 0.10 7.20 -28.88
CA TRP A 86 -0.13 8.63 -29.14
C TRP A 86 1.17 9.40 -29.40
N LEU A 87 2.28 8.93 -28.84
CA LEU A 87 3.55 9.68 -28.81
C LEU A 87 4.69 8.98 -29.55
N GLY A 88 4.43 7.77 -30.13
CA GLY A 88 5.46 6.97 -30.79
C GLY A 88 6.43 6.32 -29.80
N GLU A 89 7.63 5.95 -30.24
CA GLU A 89 8.60 5.28 -29.39
C GLU A 89 9.06 6.16 -28.22
N LYS A 90 8.94 5.62 -27.00
CA LYS A 90 9.31 6.28 -25.73
C LYS A 90 9.96 5.30 -24.79
N THR A 91 10.95 5.77 -24.05
CA THR A 91 11.52 5.07 -22.90
C THR A 91 10.87 5.63 -21.63
N TYR A 92 10.08 4.80 -20.96
CA TYR A 92 9.42 5.16 -19.73
C TYR A 92 10.18 4.63 -18.51
N THR A 93 10.17 5.42 -17.42
CA THR A 93 10.70 5.03 -16.11
C THR A 93 9.60 5.23 -15.08
N GLY A 94 9.41 4.24 -14.22
CA GLY A 94 8.38 4.23 -13.20
C GLY A 94 8.50 3.01 -12.30
N VAL A 95 7.39 2.63 -11.70
CA VAL A 95 7.28 1.44 -10.85
C VAL A 95 6.28 0.46 -11.45
N ARG A 96 6.53 -0.83 -11.33
CA ARG A 96 5.53 -1.82 -11.74
C ARG A 96 4.32 -1.74 -10.82
N LEU A 97 3.14 -1.82 -11.39
CA LEU A 97 1.91 -1.87 -10.62
C LEU A 97 1.93 -3.04 -9.62
N SER A 98 2.41 -4.22 -10.00
CA SER A 98 2.55 -5.36 -9.10
C SER A 98 3.48 -5.10 -7.92
N ASP A 99 4.58 -4.36 -8.11
CA ASP A 99 5.51 -4.07 -7.03
C ASP A 99 4.94 -3.02 -6.07
N LEU A 100 4.19 -2.04 -6.60
CA LEU A 100 3.46 -1.07 -5.80
C LEU A 100 2.38 -1.74 -4.94
N LEU A 101 1.59 -2.66 -5.52
CA LEU A 101 0.57 -3.41 -4.79
C LEU A 101 1.18 -4.31 -3.70
N LYS A 102 2.33 -4.92 -3.95
CA LYS A 102 3.08 -5.64 -2.91
C LYS A 102 3.59 -4.73 -1.82
N TRP A 103 4.08 -3.53 -2.18
CA TRP A 103 4.59 -2.55 -1.22
C TRP A 103 3.55 -2.16 -0.18
N ILE A 104 2.31 -1.95 -0.58
CA ILE A 104 1.20 -1.62 0.32
C ILE A 104 0.56 -2.85 0.97
N ALA A 105 1.05 -4.04 0.68
CA ALA A 105 0.48 -5.30 1.13
C ALA A 105 -1.03 -5.39 0.84
N VAL A 106 -1.38 -5.28 -0.45
CA VAL A 106 -2.77 -5.41 -0.91
C VAL A 106 -3.36 -6.75 -0.48
N ASP A 107 -4.66 -6.76 -0.16
CA ASP A 107 -5.37 -7.99 0.22
C ASP A 107 -5.30 -9.05 -0.89
N GLN A 108 -5.00 -10.29 -0.52
CA GLN A 108 -4.83 -11.40 -1.46
C GLN A 108 -6.10 -11.77 -2.25
N TYR A 109 -7.27 -11.35 -1.77
CA TYR A 109 -8.56 -11.58 -2.43
C TYR A 109 -8.98 -10.43 -3.35
N ALA A 110 -8.21 -9.35 -3.39
CA ALA A 110 -8.44 -8.28 -4.33
C ALA A 110 -8.25 -8.79 -5.77
N VAL A 111 -9.15 -8.44 -6.68
CA VAL A 111 -9.16 -8.97 -8.06
C VAL A 111 -8.79 -7.92 -9.10
N LYS A 112 -9.04 -6.65 -8.83
CA LYS A 112 -8.79 -5.56 -9.77
C LYS A 112 -8.36 -4.28 -9.08
N VAL A 113 -7.75 -3.40 -9.85
CA VAL A 113 -7.55 -2.00 -9.47
C VAL A 113 -8.26 -1.10 -10.47
N VAL A 114 -8.79 0.00 -9.99
CA VAL A 114 -9.32 1.09 -10.79
C VAL A 114 -8.32 2.24 -10.70
N ILE A 115 -7.74 2.58 -11.84
CA ILE A 115 -6.86 3.75 -11.98
C ILE A 115 -7.75 4.98 -12.09
N VAL A 116 -7.52 5.98 -11.25
CA VAL A 116 -8.30 7.22 -11.21
C VAL A 116 -7.44 8.38 -11.71
N CYS A 117 -7.96 9.11 -12.68
CA CYS A 117 -7.31 10.28 -13.25
C CYS A 117 -7.87 11.59 -12.68
N SER A 118 -7.12 12.69 -12.79
CA SER A 118 -7.54 14.00 -12.24
C SER A 118 -8.78 14.60 -12.92
N ASP A 119 -9.13 14.12 -14.12
CA ASP A 119 -10.34 14.46 -14.86
C ASP A 119 -11.52 13.52 -14.56
N ALA A 120 -11.37 12.66 -13.54
CA ALA A 120 -12.32 11.64 -13.12
C ALA A 120 -12.50 10.47 -14.11
N ALA A 121 -11.66 10.33 -15.14
CA ALA A 121 -11.62 9.14 -15.96
C ALA A 121 -11.12 7.94 -15.11
N GLU A 122 -11.72 6.78 -15.35
CA GLU A 122 -11.38 5.55 -14.62
C GLU A 122 -11.03 4.42 -15.59
N PHE A 123 -9.99 3.65 -15.27
CA PHE A 123 -9.52 2.51 -16.07
C PHE A 123 -9.30 1.30 -15.18
N VAL A 124 -9.79 0.14 -15.62
CA VAL A 124 -9.70 -1.10 -14.84
C VAL A 124 -8.51 -1.93 -15.30
N ILE A 125 -7.71 -2.39 -14.33
CA ILE A 125 -6.63 -3.35 -14.56
C ILE A 125 -6.86 -4.55 -13.62
N GLN A 126 -6.84 -5.77 -14.19
CA GLN A 126 -6.94 -6.98 -13.37
C GLN A 126 -5.62 -7.21 -12.63
N ILE A 127 -5.66 -7.55 -11.34
CA ILE A 127 -4.45 -7.79 -10.53
C ILE A 127 -3.64 -8.97 -11.07
N LYS A 128 -4.30 -10.00 -11.61
CA LYS A 128 -3.63 -11.13 -12.27
C LYS A 128 -2.79 -10.68 -13.47
N ASP A 129 -3.27 -9.69 -14.24
CA ASP A 129 -2.57 -9.17 -15.40
C ASP A 129 -1.40 -8.27 -14.97
N ALA A 130 -1.58 -7.48 -13.90
CA ALA A 130 -0.48 -6.71 -13.30
C ALA A 130 0.62 -7.63 -12.73
N ALA A 131 0.27 -8.84 -12.27
CA ALA A 131 1.24 -9.83 -11.83
C ALA A 131 1.97 -10.51 -13.00
N GLN A 132 1.27 -10.69 -14.13
CA GLN A 132 1.80 -11.37 -15.32
C GLN A 132 2.62 -10.42 -16.21
N TYR A 133 2.15 -9.19 -16.39
CA TYR A 133 2.77 -8.21 -17.28
C TYR A 133 3.38 -7.05 -16.48
N PRO A 134 4.52 -6.49 -16.90
CA PRO A 134 5.15 -5.36 -16.21
C PRO A 134 4.42 -4.04 -16.52
N ILE A 135 3.11 -3.97 -16.24
CA ILE A 135 2.32 -2.74 -16.34
C ILE A 135 2.94 -1.71 -15.39
N MET A 136 3.20 -0.51 -15.87
CA MET A 136 3.96 0.51 -15.15
C MET A 136 3.11 1.73 -14.79
N ILE A 137 3.30 2.25 -13.59
CA ILE A 137 2.95 3.62 -13.22
C ILE A 137 4.21 4.46 -13.48
N ALA A 138 4.24 5.12 -14.63
CA ALA A 138 5.40 5.89 -15.10
C ALA A 138 5.36 7.32 -14.54
N TYR A 139 6.50 7.82 -14.11
CA TYR A 139 6.72 9.21 -13.68
C TYR A 139 7.73 9.96 -14.56
N ALA A 140 8.42 9.26 -15.46
CA ALA A 140 9.35 9.88 -16.40
C ALA A 140 9.25 9.25 -17.79
N SER A 141 9.50 10.07 -18.82
CA SER A 141 9.58 9.67 -20.23
C SER A 141 10.85 10.26 -20.85
N ASN A 142 11.65 9.43 -21.53
CA ASN A 142 12.94 9.83 -22.09
C ASN A 142 13.83 10.58 -21.08
N SER A 143 13.95 10.01 -19.87
CA SER A 143 14.72 10.54 -18.73
C SER A 143 14.25 11.91 -18.20
N LYS A 144 13.06 12.37 -18.60
CA LYS A 144 12.46 13.62 -18.12
C LYS A 144 11.17 13.34 -17.35
N VAL A 145 10.96 14.02 -16.23
CA VAL A 145 9.71 13.93 -15.45
C VAL A 145 8.51 14.27 -16.35
N ILE A 146 7.46 13.49 -16.27
CA ILE A 146 6.21 13.76 -16.98
C ILE A 146 5.52 14.93 -16.26
N LYS A 147 5.43 16.07 -16.97
CA LYS A 147 4.85 17.30 -16.40
C LYS A 147 3.32 17.21 -16.34
N ALA A 148 2.70 17.86 -15.35
CA ALA A 148 1.25 17.95 -15.24
C ALA A 148 0.56 18.43 -16.52
N GLY A 149 1.11 19.41 -17.23
CA GLY A 149 0.57 19.88 -18.52
C GLY A 149 0.79 18.94 -19.71
N SER A 150 1.40 17.76 -19.51
CA SER A 150 1.74 16.80 -20.55
C SER A 150 1.35 15.36 -20.18
N GLY A 151 0.25 15.21 -19.44
CA GLY A 151 -0.26 13.89 -19.02
C GLY A 151 0.26 13.37 -17.69
N GLY A 152 1.06 14.15 -16.96
CA GLY A 152 1.60 13.78 -15.66
C GLY A 152 0.81 14.31 -14.45
N PRO A 153 1.36 14.07 -13.24
CA PRO A 153 2.70 13.58 -12.95
C PRO A 153 2.90 12.08 -13.22
N LEU A 154 1.82 11.29 -13.27
CA LEU A 154 1.84 9.85 -13.45
C LEU A 154 1.01 9.42 -14.66
N LYS A 155 1.45 8.35 -15.31
CA LYS A 155 0.79 7.74 -16.47
C LYS A 155 0.85 6.23 -16.36
N VAL A 156 -0.22 5.51 -16.77
CA VAL A 156 -0.15 4.06 -16.97
C VAL A 156 0.50 3.77 -18.32
N VAL A 157 1.47 2.85 -18.33
CA VAL A 157 2.17 2.40 -19.52
C VAL A 157 2.08 0.89 -19.62
N TYR A 158 1.61 0.40 -20.75
CA TYR A 158 1.49 -1.03 -21.03
C TYR A 158 2.66 -1.52 -21.86
N PRO A 159 3.21 -2.71 -21.57
CA PRO A 159 4.36 -3.27 -22.28
C PRO A 159 3.94 -3.88 -23.62
N TYR A 160 3.56 -3.07 -24.61
CA TYR A 160 3.08 -3.52 -25.94
C TYR A 160 4.09 -4.34 -26.75
N GLN A 161 5.36 -4.33 -26.36
CA GLN A 161 6.37 -5.25 -26.88
C GLN A 161 6.13 -6.72 -26.48
N ILE A 162 5.22 -6.98 -25.51
CA ILE A 162 4.80 -8.32 -25.11
C ILE A 162 3.52 -8.68 -25.86
N GLU A 163 3.55 -9.79 -26.58
CA GLU A 163 2.41 -10.29 -27.35
C GLU A 163 1.13 -10.44 -26.48
N GLY A 164 0.01 -10.00 -27.01
CA GLY A 164 -1.31 -10.10 -26.38
C GLY A 164 -1.66 -8.93 -25.46
N VAL A 165 -0.69 -8.12 -25.01
CA VAL A 165 -0.98 -7.01 -24.08
C VAL A 165 -1.86 -5.94 -24.73
N GLU A 166 -1.57 -5.58 -25.98
CA GLU A 166 -2.37 -4.59 -26.73
C GLU A 166 -3.81 -5.06 -26.97
N ALA A 167 -4.01 -6.37 -27.14
CA ALA A 167 -5.36 -6.94 -27.28
C ALA A 167 -6.17 -6.90 -25.97
N LEU A 168 -5.50 -6.98 -24.82
CA LEU A 168 -6.12 -6.87 -23.49
C LEU A 168 -6.37 -5.42 -23.07
N TYR A 169 -5.42 -4.56 -23.35
CA TYR A 169 -5.38 -3.17 -22.94
C TYR A 169 -5.05 -2.28 -24.15
N GLY A 170 -6.05 -2.00 -24.98
CA GLY A 170 -5.88 -1.18 -26.17
C GLY A 170 -5.47 0.27 -25.86
N PRO A 171 -5.23 1.10 -26.90
CA PRO A 171 -4.79 2.48 -26.74
C PRO A 171 -5.64 3.30 -25.78
N ASP A 172 -6.94 3.09 -25.77
CA ASP A 172 -7.89 3.82 -24.90
C ASP A 172 -7.74 3.50 -23.41
N ASN A 173 -6.98 2.47 -23.05
CA ASN A 173 -6.69 2.13 -21.64
C ASN A 173 -5.47 2.87 -21.06
N TRP A 174 -4.72 3.60 -21.88
CA TRP A 174 -3.55 4.34 -21.44
C TRP A 174 -3.98 5.56 -20.61
N ALA A 175 -4.04 5.39 -19.28
CA ALA A 175 -4.45 6.43 -18.37
C ALA A 175 -3.36 7.50 -18.22
N TRP A 176 -3.76 8.75 -18.38
CA TRP A 176 -2.95 9.95 -18.22
C TRP A 176 -3.44 10.72 -16.97
N TYR A 177 -2.61 11.58 -16.40
CA TYR A 177 -2.98 12.38 -15.23
C TYR A 177 -3.41 11.52 -14.03
N VAL A 178 -2.78 10.37 -13.84
CA VAL A 178 -3.13 9.45 -12.77
C VAL A 178 -2.86 10.09 -11.41
N VAL A 179 -3.87 10.08 -10.54
CA VAL A 179 -3.82 10.63 -9.17
C VAL A 179 -4.23 9.59 -8.12
N GLY A 180 -4.88 8.51 -8.51
CA GLY A 180 -5.37 7.51 -7.59
C GLY A 180 -5.40 6.09 -8.14
N ILE A 181 -5.39 5.14 -7.22
CA ILE A 181 -5.63 3.72 -7.47
C ILE A 181 -6.62 3.23 -6.41
N ARG A 182 -7.75 2.67 -6.85
CA ARG A 182 -8.71 2.04 -5.96
C ARG A 182 -8.63 0.52 -6.15
N VAL A 183 -8.28 -0.18 -5.07
CA VAL A 183 -8.23 -1.65 -5.04
C VAL A 183 -9.62 -2.18 -4.75
N GLU A 184 -10.06 -3.22 -5.47
CA GLU A 184 -11.41 -3.79 -5.35
C GLU A 184 -11.37 -5.34 -5.42
N TYR A 185 -12.39 -5.93 -4.76
CA TYR A 185 -12.69 -7.37 -4.81
C TYR A 185 -13.41 -7.75 -6.10
#